data_ce70162f70ca8c6b38b7a97e1ead5b25
#
_entry.id   ce70162f70ca8c6b38b7a97e1ead5b25
#
_cell.length_a   1.000
_cell.length_b   1.000
_cell.length_c   1.000
_cell.angle_alpha   90.00
_cell.angle_beta   90.00
_cell.angle_gamma   90.00
#
_symmetry.space_group_name_H-M   'P 1'
#
loop_
_entity.id
_entity.type
_entity.pdbx_description
1 polymer ?
#
loop_
_entity_poly.entity_id
_entity_poly.type
_entity_poly.pdbx_seq_one_letter_code
_entity_poly.pdbx_strand_id
1 'polypeptide(L)'
;RGNAPRYTTDQGGAFEVEKTDNGNKLVQQITADMKANEWGYTPEPVTTFGDDRWYNYSVNVDVAFEASQDTESNYVGVGLRYTLGCNSYSGYWIKLYENGSWELKANDGTLSSGSIDGFDGTASHKLKVEAVSNVIRGYVDGNMVAEYTVNEGESLISAGRAALFSSYNKNSFDNFSAEPIEGSDTYVTRFDETDSCFTFEGNWEHNLMSSFKNYKRTISDGTEGDSFTVSFEGTGFALSGETRENAILGVSIDGGDEQLMTVSRTGQREISCHFEGLAEGAHTAKVTIKSGKYTIDAMQ
;
A
#
# COMPACT_ATOMS: atom_id res chain seq x y z
N ARG A 1 -30.76 6.17 3.03
CA ARG A 1 -30.38 5.18 1.99
C ARG A 1 -29.09 5.67 1.39
N GLY A 2 -27.97 5.03 1.76
CA GLY A 2 -26.70 5.22 1.07
C GLY A 2 -26.92 4.87 -0.40
N ASN A 3 -26.34 5.65 -1.30
CA ASN A 3 -26.34 5.29 -2.71
C ASN A 3 -25.75 3.89 -2.83
N ALA A 4 -26.40 3.04 -3.64
CA ALA A 4 -25.84 1.75 -4.00
C ALA A 4 -24.37 1.95 -4.40
N PRO A 5 -23.47 1.06 -3.97
CA PRO A 5 -22.07 1.15 -4.37
C PRO A 5 -22.05 1.26 -5.88
N ARG A 6 -21.60 2.38 -6.37
CA ARG A 6 -21.16 2.46 -7.74
C ARG A 6 -20.10 1.37 -7.84
N TYR A 7 -19.88 0.83 -9.01
CA TYR A 7 -18.78 -0.08 -9.31
C TYR A 7 -17.43 0.61 -9.03
N THR A 8 -17.17 0.88 -7.76
CA THR A 8 -15.96 1.48 -7.28
C THR A 8 -15.10 0.34 -6.79
N THR A 9 -13.86 0.34 -7.22
CA THR A 9 -12.86 -0.65 -6.84
C THR A 9 -12.39 -0.48 -5.39
N ASP A 10 -13.03 0.37 -4.62
CA ASP A 10 -12.67 0.82 -3.28
C ASP A 10 -13.45 0.11 -2.15
N GLN A 11 -14.34 -0.81 -2.50
CA GLN A 11 -15.08 -1.62 -1.54
C GLN A 11 -15.38 -3.01 -2.10
N GLY A 12 -14.96 -4.06 -1.36
CA GLY A 12 -15.45 -5.42 -1.47
C GLY A 12 -16.30 -5.75 -0.25
N GLY A 13 -17.32 -6.62 -0.39
CA GLY A 13 -18.24 -6.90 0.71
C GLY A 13 -19.33 -5.83 0.89
N ALA A 14 -20.00 -5.83 2.04
CA ALA A 14 -21.01 -4.84 2.41
C ALA A 14 -20.76 -4.33 3.82
N PHE A 15 -20.38 -3.06 3.91
CA PHE A 15 -20.17 -2.37 5.18
C PHE A 15 -21.29 -1.37 5.38
N GLU A 16 -22.05 -1.52 6.45
CA GLU A 16 -23.19 -0.68 6.78
C GLU A 16 -23.06 -0.08 8.19
N VAL A 17 -23.56 1.14 8.35
CA VAL A 17 -23.59 1.80 9.65
C VAL A 17 -24.80 1.31 10.42
N GLU A 18 -24.58 0.68 11.55
CA GLU A 18 -25.59 0.29 12.52
C GLU A 18 -25.63 1.26 13.71
N LYS A 19 -26.84 1.59 14.14
CA LYS A 19 -27.06 2.40 15.36
C LYS A 19 -26.98 1.51 16.58
N THR A 20 -26.28 2.00 17.60
CA THR A 20 -26.22 1.41 18.93
C THR A 20 -26.71 2.42 19.97
N ASP A 21 -26.90 1.99 21.21
CA ASP A 21 -27.25 2.89 22.31
C ASP A 21 -26.16 3.94 22.62
N ASN A 22 -24.91 3.65 22.22
CA ASN A 22 -23.74 4.48 22.49
C ASN A 22 -23.21 5.20 21.22
N GLY A 23 -23.96 5.18 20.11
CA GLY A 23 -23.53 5.83 18.85
C GLY A 23 -23.77 4.96 17.63
N ASN A 24 -22.84 5.01 16.69
CA ASN A 24 -22.90 4.23 15.46
C ASN A 24 -21.65 3.37 15.35
N LYS A 25 -21.78 2.18 14.80
CA LYS A 25 -20.64 1.32 14.41
C LYS A 25 -20.78 0.91 12.96
N LEU A 26 -19.66 0.64 12.32
CA LEU A 26 -19.62 0.07 10.98
C LEU A 26 -19.60 -1.45 11.10
N VAL A 27 -20.44 -2.15 10.35
CA VAL A 27 -20.56 -3.62 10.40
C VAL A 27 -20.44 -4.20 9.01
N GLN A 28 -19.62 -5.22 8.86
CA GLN A 28 -19.57 -6.05 7.65
C GLN A 28 -20.81 -6.97 7.66
N GLN A 29 -21.65 -6.94 6.62
CA GLN A 29 -22.97 -7.58 6.60
C GLN A 29 -23.01 -8.94 5.88
N ILE A 30 -22.03 -9.25 5.03
CA ILE A 30 -22.02 -10.49 4.26
C ILE A 30 -21.46 -11.61 5.11
N THR A 31 -22.26 -12.67 5.36
CA THR A 31 -21.86 -13.81 6.18
C THR A 31 -21.67 -15.11 5.38
N ALA A 32 -21.87 -15.05 4.07
CA ALA A 32 -21.68 -16.21 3.21
C ALA A 32 -20.36 -16.10 2.45
N ASP A 33 -19.57 -17.16 2.47
CA ASP A 33 -18.37 -17.26 1.65
C ASP A 33 -18.68 -16.95 0.19
N MET A 34 -18.05 -15.90 -0.32
CA MET A 34 -18.07 -15.61 -1.76
C MET A 34 -17.17 -16.62 -2.45
N LYS A 35 -17.72 -17.34 -3.41
CA LYS A 35 -16.89 -18.19 -4.26
C LYS A 35 -15.91 -17.34 -5.05
N ALA A 36 -14.71 -17.88 -5.27
CA ALA A 36 -13.77 -17.27 -6.20
C ALA A 36 -14.50 -16.93 -7.52
N ASN A 37 -14.23 -15.74 -8.06
CA ASN A 37 -14.75 -15.37 -9.37
C ASN A 37 -14.13 -16.28 -10.44
N GLU A 38 -14.59 -16.16 -11.69
CA GLU A 38 -14.07 -16.94 -12.84
C GLU A 38 -12.55 -16.77 -13.09
N TRP A 39 -11.91 -15.78 -12.46
CA TRP A 39 -10.47 -15.54 -12.49
C TRP A 39 -9.73 -16.15 -11.28
N GLY A 40 -10.43 -16.92 -10.43
CA GLY A 40 -9.85 -17.55 -9.25
C GLY A 40 -9.63 -16.62 -8.06
N TYR A 41 -10.12 -15.38 -8.12
CA TYR A 41 -9.98 -14.40 -7.03
C TYR A 41 -11.19 -14.48 -6.09
N THR A 42 -10.91 -14.67 -4.80
CA THR A 42 -11.90 -14.55 -3.73
C THR A 42 -11.71 -13.21 -3.04
N PRO A 43 -12.59 -12.24 -3.25
CA PRO A 43 -12.44 -10.93 -2.62
C PRO A 43 -12.60 -11.04 -1.11
N GLU A 44 -11.69 -10.48 -0.36
CA GLU A 44 -11.91 -10.22 1.07
C GLU A 44 -12.85 -9.01 1.23
N PRO A 45 -13.75 -9.02 2.23
CA PRO A 45 -14.48 -7.82 2.58
C PRO A 45 -13.53 -6.70 2.99
N VAL A 46 -13.54 -5.62 2.22
CA VAL A 46 -12.67 -4.45 2.44
C VAL A 46 -13.43 -3.17 2.12
N THR A 47 -13.18 -2.11 2.89
CA THR A 47 -13.61 -0.75 2.59
C THR A 47 -12.46 0.21 2.80
N THR A 48 -12.35 1.24 1.96
CA THR A 48 -11.23 2.18 1.97
C THR A 48 -11.67 3.61 2.25
N PHE A 49 -10.76 4.40 2.84
CA PHE A 49 -10.97 5.78 3.22
C PHE A 49 -9.77 6.63 2.86
N GLY A 50 -9.99 7.92 2.63
CA GLY A 50 -8.92 8.90 2.48
C GLY A 50 -8.40 9.06 1.05
N ASP A 51 -7.17 9.51 0.93
CA ASP A 51 -6.52 9.90 -0.32
C ASP A 51 -5.45 8.87 -0.70
N ASP A 52 -5.29 8.58 -1.97
CA ASP A 52 -4.30 7.63 -2.50
C ASP A 52 -2.85 8.16 -2.47
N ARG A 53 -2.65 9.41 -2.05
CA ARG A 53 -1.36 10.05 -1.86
C ARG A 53 -0.87 10.07 -0.41
N TRP A 54 -1.65 9.54 0.55
CA TRP A 54 -1.21 9.48 1.94
C TRP A 54 0.03 8.60 2.09
N TYR A 55 1.06 9.16 2.73
CA TYR A 55 2.39 8.56 2.83
C TYR A 55 2.74 8.11 4.24
N ASN A 56 3.09 9.06 5.14
CA ASN A 56 3.40 8.74 6.54
C ASN A 56 2.21 9.04 7.42
N TYR A 57 1.56 8.00 7.88
CA TYR A 57 0.38 8.11 8.73
C TYR A 57 0.11 6.84 9.53
N SER A 58 -0.75 6.96 10.51
CA SER A 58 -1.28 5.84 11.27
C SER A 58 -2.79 5.71 11.07
N VAL A 59 -3.29 4.50 11.17
CA VAL A 59 -4.73 4.19 11.16
C VAL A 59 -5.06 3.45 12.42
N ASN A 60 -6.10 3.91 13.13
CA ASN A 60 -6.59 3.33 14.38
C ASN A 60 -8.06 2.94 14.20
N VAL A 61 -8.48 1.87 14.85
CA VAL A 61 -9.86 1.43 14.87
C VAL A 61 -10.13 0.56 16.09
N ASP A 62 -11.29 0.70 16.70
CA ASP A 62 -11.79 -0.26 17.67
C ASP A 62 -12.58 -1.34 16.92
N VAL A 63 -12.31 -2.60 17.20
CA VAL A 63 -12.87 -3.77 16.51
C VAL A 63 -13.56 -4.69 17.50
N ALA A 64 -14.63 -5.35 17.06
CA ALA A 64 -15.23 -6.44 17.82
C ALA A 64 -15.65 -7.57 16.86
N PHE A 65 -15.36 -8.79 17.29
CA PHE A 65 -15.76 -9.98 16.56
C PHE A 65 -17.24 -10.30 16.78
N GLU A 66 -17.91 -10.73 15.72
CA GLU A 66 -19.09 -11.57 15.92
C GLU A 66 -18.58 -12.98 16.26
N ALA A 67 -19.06 -13.52 17.37
CA ALA A 67 -18.64 -14.85 17.81
C ALA A 67 -18.88 -15.90 16.70
N SER A 68 -17.84 -16.63 16.37
CA SER A 68 -17.87 -17.64 15.31
C SER A 68 -17.58 -19.04 15.85
N GLN A 69 -17.87 -20.08 15.07
CA GLN A 69 -17.50 -21.46 15.40
C GLN A 69 -16.06 -21.79 14.94
N ASP A 70 -15.50 -20.94 14.09
CA ASP A 70 -14.13 -21.06 13.57
C ASP A 70 -13.35 -19.79 13.87
N THR A 71 -12.81 -19.71 15.09
CA THR A 71 -12.05 -18.55 15.58
C THR A 71 -10.69 -18.39 14.88
N GLU A 72 -10.20 -19.42 14.20
CA GLU A 72 -8.96 -19.38 13.42
C GLU A 72 -9.14 -18.71 12.06
N SER A 73 -10.36 -18.71 11.51
CA SER A 73 -10.67 -18.07 10.23
C SER A 73 -11.42 -16.75 10.35
N ASN A 74 -12.01 -16.47 11.52
CA ASN A 74 -12.66 -15.17 11.77
C ASN A 74 -11.62 -14.11 12.08
N TYR A 75 -11.55 -13.06 11.29
CA TYR A 75 -10.58 -11.97 11.46
C TYR A 75 -11.18 -10.60 11.16
N VAL A 76 -10.53 -9.60 11.72
CA VAL A 76 -10.63 -8.18 11.40
C VAL A 76 -9.26 -7.65 11.04
N GLY A 77 -9.20 -6.52 10.32
CA GLY A 77 -7.92 -5.93 9.99
C GLY A 77 -8.02 -4.44 9.71
N VAL A 78 -6.91 -3.76 9.87
CA VAL A 78 -6.74 -2.36 9.50
C VAL A 78 -5.50 -2.22 8.64
N GLY A 79 -5.58 -1.42 7.59
CA GLY A 79 -4.50 -1.26 6.63
C GLY A 79 -4.25 0.19 6.25
N LEU A 80 -3.08 0.40 5.66
CA LEU A 80 -2.63 1.68 5.13
C LEU A 80 -1.89 1.52 3.80
N ARG A 81 -1.69 2.65 3.11
CA ARG A 81 -1.10 2.69 1.76
C ARG A 81 -1.79 1.74 0.79
N TYR A 82 -3.09 1.58 0.99
CA TYR A 82 -3.89 0.64 0.22
C TYR A 82 -4.29 1.23 -1.12
N THR A 83 -4.00 0.50 -2.19
CA THR A 83 -4.44 0.80 -3.55
C THR A 83 -5.21 -0.37 -4.10
N LEU A 84 -6.42 -0.08 -4.61
CA LEU A 84 -7.23 -1.04 -5.33
C LEU A 84 -6.92 -0.97 -6.82
N GLY A 85 -6.56 -2.10 -7.38
CA GLY A 85 -6.58 -2.35 -8.82
C GLY A 85 -7.64 -3.40 -9.14
N CYS A 86 -8.02 -3.53 -10.40
CA CYS A 86 -8.85 -4.63 -10.85
C CYS A 86 -8.13 -5.97 -10.61
N ASN A 87 -8.66 -6.81 -9.76
CA ASN A 87 -8.10 -8.11 -9.36
C ASN A 87 -6.75 -8.08 -8.63
N SER A 88 -6.30 -6.93 -8.15
CA SER A 88 -5.14 -6.84 -7.27
C SER A 88 -5.26 -5.64 -6.35
N TYR A 89 -4.80 -5.81 -5.15
CA TYR A 89 -4.64 -4.73 -4.18
C TYR A 89 -3.21 -4.73 -3.69
N SER A 90 -2.74 -3.56 -3.30
CA SER A 90 -1.46 -3.43 -2.61
C SER A 90 -1.65 -2.58 -1.37
N GLY A 91 -0.86 -2.82 -0.35
CA GLY A 91 -0.93 -2.12 0.92
C GLY A 91 -0.28 -2.94 2.02
N TYR A 92 -0.24 -2.35 3.21
CA TYR A 92 0.18 -3.03 4.43
C TYR A 92 -0.99 -3.08 5.38
N TRP A 93 -1.19 -4.21 6.07
CA TRP A 93 -2.23 -4.33 7.08
C TRP A 93 -1.87 -5.28 8.21
N ILE A 94 -2.43 -4.99 9.38
CA ILE A 94 -2.45 -5.92 10.50
C ILE A 94 -3.79 -6.66 10.50
N LYS A 95 -3.77 -7.98 10.48
CA LYS A 95 -4.91 -8.85 10.73
C LYS A 95 -4.86 -9.33 12.17
N LEU A 96 -6.00 -9.32 12.83
CA LEU A 96 -6.21 -9.95 14.14
C LEU A 96 -7.33 -10.99 14.01
N TYR A 97 -7.06 -12.20 14.44
CA TYR A 97 -8.02 -13.30 14.44
C TYR A 97 -8.74 -13.40 15.79
N GLU A 98 -9.95 -13.94 15.79
CA GLU A 98 -10.78 -14.11 17.00
C GLU A 98 -10.08 -14.99 18.08
N ASN A 99 -9.17 -15.88 17.68
CA ASN A 99 -8.36 -16.68 18.59
C ASN A 99 -7.12 -15.96 19.15
N GLY A 100 -6.89 -14.70 18.80
CA GLY A 100 -5.73 -13.90 19.22
C GLY A 100 -4.48 -14.05 18.36
N SER A 101 -4.51 -14.84 17.31
CA SER A 101 -3.44 -14.83 16.31
C SER A 101 -3.45 -13.53 15.52
N TRP A 102 -2.30 -13.11 15.04
CA TRP A 102 -2.18 -11.90 14.22
C TRP A 102 -1.15 -12.07 13.10
N GLU A 103 -1.31 -11.30 12.02
CA GLU A 103 -0.39 -11.22 10.89
C GLU A 103 -0.19 -9.77 10.46
N LEU A 104 1.06 -9.34 10.32
CA LEU A 104 1.40 -8.13 9.55
C LEU A 104 1.66 -8.57 8.10
N LYS A 105 0.97 -7.94 7.15
CA LYS A 105 1.00 -8.34 5.75
C LYS A 105 1.37 -7.18 4.83
N ALA A 106 1.98 -7.53 3.71
CA ALA A 106 2.10 -6.69 2.53
C ALA A 106 1.49 -7.46 1.35
N ASN A 107 0.54 -6.86 0.66
CA ASN A 107 -0.20 -7.56 -0.39
C ASN A 107 -0.75 -8.91 0.15
N ASP A 108 -0.52 -10.00 -0.55
CA ASP A 108 -0.91 -11.35 -0.10
C ASP A 108 0.14 -12.01 0.82
N GLY A 109 1.33 -11.41 0.94
CA GLY A 109 2.44 -11.97 1.72
C GLY A 109 2.34 -11.63 3.21
N THR A 110 2.72 -12.58 4.07
CA THR A 110 2.87 -12.35 5.51
C THR A 110 4.30 -11.92 5.80
N LEU A 111 4.48 -10.72 6.37
CA LEU A 111 5.77 -10.16 6.78
C LEU A 111 6.18 -10.65 8.18
N SER A 112 5.20 -10.73 9.07
CA SER A 112 5.39 -11.19 10.45
C SER A 112 4.07 -11.73 10.99
N SER A 113 4.12 -12.67 11.94
CA SER A 113 2.95 -13.25 12.58
C SER A 113 3.24 -13.68 14.01
N GLY A 114 2.20 -13.83 14.79
CA GLY A 114 2.30 -14.28 16.17
C GLY A 114 0.93 -14.49 16.82
N SER A 115 0.91 -14.59 18.13
CA SER A 115 -0.30 -14.72 18.93
C SER A 115 -0.20 -13.95 20.24
N ILE A 116 -1.35 -13.59 20.80
CA ILE A 116 -1.47 -12.85 22.06
C ILE A 116 -1.92 -13.84 23.13
N ASP A 117 -1.09 -14.02 24.15
CA ASP A 117 -1.42 -14.90 25.28
C ASP A 117 -2.62 -14.36 26.07
N GLY A 118 -3.58 -15.24 26.35
CA GLY A 118 -4.76 -14.88 27.13
C GLY A 118 -5.73 -13.93 26.41
N PHE A 119 -5.68 -13.87 25.09
CA PHE A 119 -6.57 -13.03 24.28
C PHE A 119 -8.05 -13.41 24.50
N ASP A 120 -8.90 -12.40 24.69
CA ASP A 120 -10.34 -12.56 24.83
C ASP A 120 -11.06 -12.10 23.56
N GLY A 121 -11.29 -12.99 22.61
CA GLY A 121 -11.99 -12.69 21.35
C GLY A 121 -13.44 -12.19 21.51
N THR A 122 -14.01 -12.20 22.73
CA THR A 122 -15.35 -11.64 22.99
C THR A 122 -15.32 -10.17 23.40
N ALA A 123 -14.14 -9.64 23.70
CA ALA A 123 -13.93 -8.22 24.01
C ALA A 123 -13.78 -7.37 22.76
N SER A 124 -13.90 -6.05 22.93
CA SER A 124 -13.49 -5.09 21.90
C SER A 124 -11.99 -4.83 22.01
N HIS A 125 -11.32 -4.77 20.88
CA HIS A 125 -9.88 -4.55 20.79
C HIS A 125 -9.55 -3.32 19.96
N LYS A 126 -8.41 -2.71 20.22
CA LYS A 126 -7.92 -1.59 19.41
C LYS A 126 -6.81 -2.07 18.48
N LEU A 127 -7.03 -1.92 17.18
CA LEU A 127 -6.00 -2.13 16.17
C LEU A 127 -5.39 -0.80 15.75
N LYS A 128 -4.07 -0.79 15.53
CA LYS A 128 -3.37 0.31 14.87
C LYS A 128 -2.34 -0.26 13.91
N VAL A 129 -2.25 0.36 12.73
CA VAL A 129 -1.12 0.20 11.81
C VAL A 129 -0.51 1.56 11.54
N GLU A 130 0.81 1.62 11.41
CA GLU A 130 1.57 2.84 11.21
C GLU A 130 2.64 2.62 10.15
N ALA A 131 2.83 3.61 9.27
CA ALA A 131 3.93 3.63 8.32
C ALA A 131 4.68 4.94 8.41
N VAL A 132 6.00 4.85 8.54
CA VAL A 132 6.94 5.97 8.44
C VAL A 132 8.05 5.56 7.48
N SER A 133 8.13 6.24 6.34
CA SER A 133 9.08 5.88 5.30
C SER A 133 8.93 4.39 4.90
N ASN A 134 9.96 3.59 5.09
CA ASN A 134 9.99 2.16 4.81
C ASN A 134 9.73 1.28 6.06
N VAL A 135 9.35 1.86 7.20
CA VAL A 135 9.08 1.12 8.44
C VAL A 135 7.58 1.01 8.67
N ILE A 136 7.11 -0.21 8.84
CA ILE A 136 5.70 -0.54 9.07
C ILE A 136 5.54 -1.16 10.46
N ARG A 137 4.60 -0.66 11.27
CA ARG A 137 4.34 -1.15 12.62
C ARG A 137 2.88 -1.55 12.81
N GLY A 138 2.66 -2.67 13.46
CA GLY A 138 1.34 -3.15 13.86
C GLY A 138 1.19 -3.18 15.38
N TYR A 139 0.01 -2.78 15.86
CA TYR A 139 -0.31 -2.73 17.29
C TYR A 139 -1.66 -3.35 17.57
N VAL A 140 -1.75 -4.02 18.71
CA VAL A 140 -3.01 -4.54 19.30
C VAL A 140 -3.10 -4.04 20.73
N ASP A 141 -4.20 -3.39 21.09
CA ASP A 141 -4.46 -2.82 22.43
C ASP A 141 -3.31 -1.94 22.96
N GLY A 142 -2.73 -1.14 22.05
CA GLY A 142 -1.61 -0.24 22.36
C GLY A 142 -0.24 -0.90 22.43
N ASN A 143 -0.15 -2.23 22.37
CA ASN A 143 1.12 -2.95 22.37
C ASN A 143 1.59 -3.16 20.93
N MET A 144 2.84 -2.81 20.63
CA MET A 144 3.45 -3.11 19.35
C MET A 144 3.67 -4.62 19.24
N VAL A 145 2.98 -5.25 18.31
CA VAL A 145 3.09 -6.71 18.07
C VAL A 145 4.02 -7.02 16.91
N ALA A 146 4.17 -6.08 15.97
CA ALA A 146 5.02 -6.24 14.79
C ALA A 146 5.71 -4.94 14.40
N GLU A 147 6.95 -5.05 13.93
CA GLU A 147 7.69 -4.02 13.19
C GLU A 147 8.38 -4.69 12.00
N TYR A 148 8.30 -4.07 10.85
CA TYR A 148 8.97 -4.52 9.63
C TYR A 148 9.59 -3.34 8.90
N THR A 149 10.85 -3.47 8.50
CA THR A 149 11.54 -2.51 7.65
C THR A 149 11.65 -3.11 6.25
N VAL A 150 11.08 -2.42 5.27
CA VAL A 150 11.25 -2.78 3.85
C VAL A 150 12.69 -2.46 3.46
N ASN A 151 13.47 -3.47 3.12
CA ASN A 151 14.88 -3.32 2.78
C ASN A 151 15.09 -2.95 1.31
N GLU A 152 16.30 -2.49 1.00
CA GLU A 152 16.69 -2.27 -0.39
C GLU A 152 16.52 -3.56 -1.20
N GLY A 153 15.91 -3.46 -2.39
CA GLY A 153 15.60 -4.60 -3.25
C GLY A 153 14.27 -5.30 -2.95
N GLU A 154 13.59 -4.93 -1.87
CA GLU A 154 12.19 -5.33 -1.60
C GLU A 154 11.22 -4.30 -2.18
N SER A 155 10.01 -4.74 -2.51
CA SER A 155 8.97 -3.85 -3.05
C SER A 155 8.38 -2.99 -1.95
N LEU A 156 8.59 -1.67 -2.02
CA LEU A 156 7.99 -0.69 -1.13
C LEU A 156 6.66 -0.19 -1.69
N ILE A 157 5.61 -0.24 -0.88
CA ILE A 157 4.34 0.43 -1.16
C ILE A 157 4.40 1.79 -0.46
N SER A 158 4.57 2.87 -1.23
CA SER A 158 4.88 4.18 -0.66
C SER A 158 3.67 4.98 -0.23
N ALA A 159 2.54 4.91 -0.95
CA ALA A 159 1.37 5.72 -0.66
C ALA A 159 0.07 5.00 -0.98
N GLY A 160 -1.01 5.42 -0.33
CA GLY A 160 -2.34 4.90 -0.55
C GLY A 160 -3.30 5.20 0.59
N ARG A 161 -4.51 4.69 0.48
CA ARG A 161 -5.62 4.92 1.39
C ARG A 161 -5.54 4.07 2.65
N ALA A 162 -6.26 4.47 3.68
CA ALA A 162 -6.59 3.61 4.81
C ALA A 162 -7.65 2.57 4.40
N ALA A 163 -7.61 1.38 5.01
CA ALA A 163 -8.55 0.30 4.74
C ALA A 163 -8.97 -0.45 6.01
N LEU A 164 -10.20 -0.93 6.02
CA LEU A 164 -10.71 -1.88 7.02
C LEU A 164 -11.04 -3.19 6.32
N PHE A 165 -10.66 -4.29 6.95
CA PHE A 165 -10.81 -5.65 6.45
C PHE A 165 -11.61 -6.52 7.41
N SER A 166 -12.35 -7.47 6.88
CA SER A 166 -13.08 -8.46 7.66
C SER A 166 -13.10 -9.81 6.95
N SER A 167 -13.19 -10.88 7.71
CA SER A 167 -13.75 -12.14 7.21
C SER A 167 -15.23 -11.99 6.92
N TYR A 168 -15.85 -13.04 6.39
CA TYR A 168 -17.29 -13.10 6.10
C TYR A 168 -18.13 -13.37 7.37
N ASN A 169 -17.90 -12.53 8.41
CA ASN A 169 -18.65 -12.48 9.66
C ASN A 169 -19.12 -11.05 9.90
N LYS A 170 -20.15 -10.86 10.75
CA LYS A 170 -20.65 -9.52 11.12
C LYS A 170 -19.73 -8.82 12.12
N ASN A 171 -18.45 -8.83 11.85
CA ASN A 171 -17.50 -8.08 12.64
C ASN A 171 -17.76 -6.58 12.55
N SER A 172 -17.46 -5.87 13.61
CA SER A 172 -17.79 -4.45 13.72
C SER A 172 -16.56 -3.59 14.00
N PHE A 173 -16.65 -2.32 13.55
CA PHE A 173 -15.61 -1.32 13.62
C PHE A 173 -16.18 -0.01 14.18
N ASP A 174 -15.45 0.62 15.08
CA ASP A 174 -15.83 1.91 15.68
C ASP A 174 -14.58 2.79 15.90
N ASN A 175 -14.79 4.07 16.22
CA ASN A 175 -13.71 5.00 16.56
C ASN A 175 -12.53 5.02 15.55
N PHE A 176 -12.86 4.89 14.26
CA PHE A 176 -11.86 4.94 13.20
C PHE A 176 -11.21 6.32 13.12
N SER A 177 -9.88 6.36 13.05
CA SER A 177 -9.10 7.56 12.73
C SER A 177 -7.92 7.24 11.83
N ALA A 178 -7.55 8.20 11.00
CA ALA A 178 -6.30 8.21 10.25
C ALA A 178 -5.58 9.53 10.54
N GLU A 179 -4.36 9.46 11.03
CA GLU A 179 -3.65 10.60 11.56
C GLU A 179 -2.25 10.70 10.95
N PRO A 180 -1.81 11.90 10.51
CA PRO A 180 -0.44 12.09 10.04
C PRO A 180 0.56 11.83 11.17
N ILE A 181 1.75 11.41 10.81
CA ILE A 181 2.87 11.29 11.76
C ILE A 181 3.55 12.65 11.89
N GLU A 182 3.62 13.15 13.10
CA GLU A 182 4.22 14.46 13.40
C GLU A 182 5.68 14.52 12.94
N GLY A 183 6.04 15.59 12.25
CA GLY A 183 7.41 15.82 11.77
C GLY A 183 7.80 15.02 10.54
N SER A 184 6.83 14.41 9.86
CA SER A 184 7.06 13.67 8.60
C SER A 184 6.13 14.13 7.49
N ASP A 185 6.51 13.86 6.24
CA ASP A 185 5.69 14.18 5.08
C ASP A 185 4.40 13.34 5.06
N THR A 186 3.26 13.99 4.96
CA THR A 186 1.95 13.33 4.97
C THR A 186 1.52 12.87 3.59
N TYR A 187 1.95 13.56 2.55
CA TYR A 187 1.51 13.32 1.16
C TYR A 187 2.70 13.17 0.23
N VAL A 188 2.55 12.30 -0.76
CA VAL A 188 3.43 12.31 -1.93
C VAL A 188 2.84 13.18 -3.04
N THR A 189 3.69 13.85 -3.80
CA THR A 189 3.35 14.44 -5.10
C THR A 189 3.74 13.44 -6.17
N ARG A 190 2.82 13.08 -7.07
CA ARG A 190 3.06 12.07 -8.10
C ARG A 190 3.15 12.72 -9.47
N PHE A 191 4.20 12.36 -10.21
CA PHE A 191 4.47 12.78 -11.57
C PHE A 191 4.45 11.55 -12.49
N ASP A 192 3.75 11.71 -13.61
CA ASP A 192 3.74 10.74 -14.69
C ASP A 192 5.04 10.83 -15.50
N GLU A 193 5.52 9.71 -16.04
CA GLU A 193 6.74 9.73 -16.83
C GLU A 193 6.60 10.56 -18.13
N THR A 194 5.39 10.93 -18.51
CA THR A 194 5.10 11.85 -19.62
C THR A 194 5.08 13.32 -19.21
N ASP A 195 5.15 13.64 -17.92
CA ASP A 195 5.15 15.02 -17.43
C ASP A 195 6.48 15.71 -17.79
N SER A 196 6.45 17.03 -17.96
CA SER A 196 7.59 17.82 -18.46
C SER A 196 8.82 17.85 -17.55
N CYS A 197 8.71 17.32 -16.31
CA CYS A 197 9.86 17.16 -15.42
C CYS A 197 10.79 16.00 -15.84
N PHE A 198 10.32 15.10 -16.72
CA PHE A 198 11.13 14.02 -17.27
C PHE A 198 11.77 14.41 -18.60
N THR A 199 13.02 14.01 -18.78
CA THR A 199 13.76 14.14 -20.05
C THR A 199 14.46 12.82 -20.33
N PHE A 200 14.15 12.20 -21.45
CA PHE A 200 14.67 10.90 -21.85
C PHE A 200 15.84 11.02 -22.83
N GLU A 201 16.87 10.19 -22.67
CA GLU A 201 18.01 10.07 -23.57
C GLU A 201 18.19 8.59 -23.96
N GLY A 202 18.33 8.30 -25.24
CA GLY A 202 18.47 6.93 -25.78
C GLY A 202 17.25 6.47 -26.59
N ASN A 203 16.96 5.17 -26.56
CA ASN A 203 15.95 4.54 -27.42
C ASN A 203 14.73 4.08 -26.63
N TRP A 204 14.08 5.01 -25.94
CA TRP A 204 12.89 4.73 -25.14
C TRP A 204 11.66 4.45 -26.01
N GLU A 205 10.89 3.43 -25.62
CA GLU A 205 9.58 3.11 -26.21
C GLU A 205 8.46 3.62 -25.30
N HIS A 206 7.74 4.67 -25.74
CA HIS A 206 6.67 5.31 -24.98
C HIS A 206 5.32 4.70 -25.34
N ASN A 207 4.66 4.06 -24.36
CA ASN A 207 3.35 3.43 -24.50
C ASN A 207 2.27 4.27 -23.80
N LEU A 208 1.47 4.97 -24.57
CA LEU A 208 0.42 5.88 -24.09
C LEU A 208 -0.94 5.20 -23.83
N MET A 209 -1.04 3.89 -23.96
CA MET A 209 -2.28 3.13 -23.75
C MET A 209 -2.00 1.81 -23.01
N SER A 210 -1.17 1.88 -22.01
CA SER A 210 -0.76 0.78 -21.16
C SER A 210 -1.90 0.24 -20.27
N SER A 211 -1.58 -0.65 -19.35
CA SER A 211 -2.52 -1.21 -18.39
C SER A 211 -3.21 -0.12 -17.55
N PHE A 212 -4.49 -0.31 -17.22
CA PHE A 212 -5.18 0.55 -16.25
C PHE A 212 -4.56 0.50 -14.84
N LYS A 213 -3.62 -0.40 -14.59
CA LYS A 213 -2.85 -0.45 -13.34
C LYS A 213 -1.72 0.58 -13.31
N ASN A 214 -1.27 1.09 -14.46
CA ASN A 214 -0.25 2.12 -14.53
C ASN A 214 -0.84 3.51 -14.26
N TYR A 215 -0.02 4.39 -13.71
CA TYR A 215 -0.43 5.77 -13.44
C TYR A 215 -0.75 6.45 -14.77
N LYS A 216 -1.87 7.15 -14.84
CA LYS A 216 -2.44 7.74 -16.09
C LYS A 216 -2.48 6.78 -17.31
N ARG A 217 -2.18 5.49 -17.15
CA ARG A 217 -2.14 4.45 -18.19
C ARG A 217 -1.00 4.61 -19.19
N THR A 218 0.09 5.19 -18.78
CA THR A 218 1.31 5.36 -19.60
C THR A 218 2.47 4.61 -18.98
N ILE A 219 3.46 4.28 -19.75
CA ILE A 219 4.76 3.74 -19.34
C ILE A 219 5.81 4.07 -20.40
N SER A 220 7.06 4.08 -19.99
CA SER A 220 8.19 4.19 -20.91
C SER A 220 9.19 3.07 -20.66
N ASP A 221 9.48 2.29 -21.70
CA ASP A 221 10.36 1.13 -21.68
C ASP A 221 11.74 1.51 -22.19
N GLY A 222 12.78 1.23 -21.39
CA GLY A 222 14.18 1.43 -21.73
C GLY A 222 15.02 0.17 -21.57
N THR A 223 16.19 0.19 -22.18
CA THR A 223 17.18 -0.88 -22.18
C THR A 223 18.54 -0.39 -21.72
N GLU A 224 19.48 -1.29 -21.54
CA GLU A 224 20.86 -0.95 -21.17
C GLU A 224 21.43 0.20 -22.01
N GLY A 225 21.95 1.23 -21.34
CA GLY A 225 22.50 2.45 -21.93
C GLY A 225 21.50 3.60 -22.03
N ASP A 226 20.19 3.34 -21.98
CA ASP A 226 19.18 4.39 -21.95
C ASP A 226 19.15 5.09 -20.59
N SER A 227 18.81 6.39 -20.58
CA SER A 227 18.71 7.15 -19.34
C SER A 227 17.54 8.12 -19.38
N PHE A 228 17.11 8.55 -18.20
CA PHE A 228 16.24 9.70 -18.04
C PHE A 228 16.74 10.59 -16.90
N THR A 229 16.36 11.85 -17.00
CA THR A 229 16.58 12.84 -15.94
C THR A 229 15.22 13.35 -15.49
N VAL A 230 15.03 13.47 -14.18
CA VAL A 230 13.82 14.03 -13.60
C VAL A 230 14.18 15.18 -12.64
N SER A 231 13.44 16.28 -12.71
CA SER A 231 13.57 17.43 -11.81
C SER A 231 12.38 17.47 -10.86
N PHE A 232 12.63 17.68 -9.58
CA PHE A 232 11.60 17.68 -8.53
C PHE A 232 11.96 18.66 -7.42
N GLU A 233 10.98 19.00 -6.58
CA GLU A 233 11.15 19.70 -5.32
C GLU A 233 10.76 18.77 -4.17
N GLY A 234 11.59 18.69 -3.11
CA GLY A 234 11.29 17.87 -1.94
C GLY A 234 12.53 17.41 -1.19
N THR A 235 12.37 16.41 -0.35
CA THR A 235 13.41 15.83 0.51
C THR A 235 13.79 14.40 0.08
N GLY A 236 13.23 13.92 -1.03
CA GLY A 236 13.46 12.59 -1.57
C GLY A 236 12.57 12.29 -2.77
N PHE A 237 12.73 11.14 -3.35
CA PHE A 237 11.88 10.65 -4.42
C PHE A 237 11.82 9.13 -4.45
N ALA A 238 10.76 8.61 -5.06
CA ALA A 238 10.61 7.19 -5.33
C ALA A 238 10.16 6.98 -6.78
N LEU A 239 10.71 5.98 -7.45
CA LEU A 239 10.34 5.60 -8.80
C LEU A 239 9.40 4.40 -8.77
N SER A 240 8.22 4.58 -9.34
CA SER A 240 7.29 3.48 -9.65
C SER A 240 7.65 2.94 -11.02
N GLY A 241 8.03 1.68 -11.07
CA GLY A 241 8.43 1.05 -12.31
C GLY A 241 8.54 -0.46 -12.16
N GLU A 242 8.64 -1.15 -13.28
CA GLU A 242 8.72 -2.61 -13.28
C GLU A 242 9.92 -3.13 -14.07
N THR A 243 10.37 -4.30 -13.67
CA THR A 243 11.28 -5.11 -14.47
C THR A 243 10.86 -6.57 -14.39
N ARG A 244 10.95 -7.28 -15.49
CA ARG A 244 10.63 -8.73 -15.56
C ARG A 244 11.76 -9.60 -15.06
N GLU A 245 12.97 -9.06 -15.11
CA GLU A 245 14.21 -9.66 -14.65
C GLU A 245 14.94 -8.64 -13.77
N ASN A 246 15.99 -9.02 -13.09
CA ASN A 246 16.77 -8.04 -12.34
C ASN A 246 17.37 -7.02 -13.29
N ALA A 247 17.28 -5.75 -12.93
CA ALA A 247 17.92 -4.64 -13.61
C ALA A 247 18.89 -3.94 -12.66
N ILE A 248 19.90 -3.30 -13.20
CA ILE A 248 20.79 -2.42 -12.43
C ILE A 248 20.59 -1.01 -12.95
N LEU A 249 20.20 -0.10 -12.04
CA LEU A 249 20.09 1.32 -12.29
C LEU A 249 21.27 2.05 -11.67
N GLY A 250 21.87 2.97 -12.41
CA GLY A 250 22.82 3.95 -11.89
C GLY A 250 22.06 5.25 -11.63
N VAL A 251 22.04 5.74 -10.41
CA VAL A 251 21.33 6.95 -10.01
C VAL A 251 22.31 7.98 -9.50
N SER A 252 22.32 9.17 -10.12
CA SER A 252 23.08 10.34 -9.68
C SER A 252 22.12 11.45 -9.33
N ILE A 253 22.27 12.04 -8.14
CA ILE A 253 21.46 13.14 -7.65
C ILE A 253 22.29 14.41 -7.67
N ASP A 254 21.76 15.48 -8.25
CA ASP A 254 22.38 16.82 -8.36
C ASP A 254 23.80 16.79 -8.95
N GLY A 255 24.05 15.86 -9.86
CA GLY A 255 25.35 15.68 -10.49
C GLY A 255 26.42 15.07 -9.56
N GLY A 256 26.03 14.55 -8.40
CA GLY A 256 26.90 13.81 -7.51
C GLY A 256 27.31 12.43 -8.02
N ASP A 257 28.00 11.66 -7.19
CA ASP A 257 28.45 10.32 -7.54
C ASP A 257 27.30 9.38 -7.84
N GLU A 258 27.47 8.57 -8.87
CA GLU A 258 26.47 7.58 -9.27
C GLU A 258 26.42 6.42 -8.26
N GLN A 259 25.23 6.11 -7.76
CA GLN A 259 24.95 4.95 -6.92
C GLN A 259 24.31 3.85 -7.77
N LEU A 260 24.81 2.62 -7.62
CA LEU A 260 24.24 1.46 -8.32
C LEU A 260 23.16 0.82 -7.44
N MET A 261 21.98 0.64 -8.01
CA MET A 261 20.85 -0.01 -7.35
C MET A 261 20.41 -1.23 -8.16
N THR A 262 20.29 -2.36 -7.48
CA THR A 262 19.67 -3.54 -8.07
C THR A 262 18.18 -3.48 -7.88
N VAL A 263 17.44 -3.40 -8.98
CA VAL A 263 15.99 -3.52 -8.99
C VAL A 263 15.66 -4.99 -9.22
N SER A 264 15.13 -5.64 -8.18
CA SER A 264 14.55 -6.98 -8.32
C SER A 264 13.26 -6.92 -9.13
N ARG A 265 12.78 -8.08 -9.57
CA ARG A 265 11.50 -8.15 -10.27
C ARG A 265 10.40 -7.46 -9.46
N THR A 266 9.90 -6.36 -10.00
CA THR A 266 8.82 -5.57 -9.42
C THR A 266 7.56 -5.68 -10.28
N GLY A 267 6.41 -5.49 -9.66
CA GLY A 267 5.13 -5.41 -10.32
C GLY A 267 4.75 -3.97 -10.71
N GLN A 268 3.62 -3.85 -11.37
CA GLN A 268 3.05 -2.56 -11.71
C GLN A 268 2.71 -1.74 -10.45
N ARG A 269 3.04 -0.45 -10.45
CA ARG A 269 2.85 0.51 -9.34
C ARG A 269 3.71 0.24 -8.09
N GLU A 270 4.62 -0.68 -8.15
CA GLU A 270 5.56 -0.91 -7.06
C GLU A 270 6.73 0.05 -7.15
N ILE A 271 7.25 0.46 -6.01
CA ILE A 271 8.44 1.29 -5.95
C ILE A 271 9.66 0.42 -6.24
N SER A 272 10.36 0.76 -7.30
CA SER A 272 11.57 0.08 -7.74
C SER A 272 12.85 0.63 -7.12
N CYS A 273 12.87 1.91 -6.81
CA CYS A 273 13.91 2.52 -6.00
C CYS A 273 13.38 3.78 -5.30
N HIS A 274 13.98 4.12 -4.17
CA HIS A 274 13.63 5.33 -3.48
C HIS A 274 14.85 5.95 -2.77
N PHE A 275 14.81 7.28 -2.62
CA PHE A 275 15.83 8.06 -1.94
C PHE A 275 15.16 9.03 -0.98
N GLU A 276 15.69 9.13 0.22
CA GLU A 276 15.22 10.04 1.26
C GLU A 276 16.38 10.79 1.90
N GLY A 277 16.06 11.82 2.68
CA GLY A 277 17.05 12.57 3.44
C GLY A 277 17.82 13.61 2.64
N LEU A 278 17.33 14.00 1.47
CA LEU A 278 17.84 15.15 0.74
C LEU A 278 17.51 16.44 1.52
N ALA A 279 18.26 17.51 1.26
CA ALA A 279 17.87 18.82 1.77
C ALA A 279 16.54 19.24 1.12
N GLU A 280 15.69 19.97 1.82
CA GLU A 280 14.48 20.51 1.20
C GLU A 280 14.87 21.50 0.08
N GLY A 281 14.35 21.28 -1.13
CA GLY A 281 14.65 22.13 -2.28
C GLY A 281 14.48 21.45 -3.62
N ALA A 282 14.97 22.14 -4.65
CA ALA A 282 14.97 21.65 -6.01
C ALA A 282 16.13 20.68 -6.26
N HIS A 283 15.83 19.53 -6.81
CA HIS A 283 16.77 18.44 -7.09
C HIS A 283 16.61 17.94 -8.52
N THR A 284 17.66 17.27 -9.00
CA THR A 284 17.68 16.59 -10.27
C THR A 284 18.26 15.19 -10.08
N ALA A 285 17.52 14.17 -10.47
CA ALA A 285 18.00 12.79 -10.49
C ALA A 285 18.19 12.31 -11.92
N LYS A 286 19.40 11.86 -12.27
CA LYS A 286 19.68 11.15 -13.52
C LYS A 286 19.73 9.65 -13.24
N VAL A 287 18.91 8.90 -13.95
CA VAL A 287 18.80 7.44 -13.85
C VAL A 287 19.25 6.83 -15.17
N THR A 288 20.23 5.91 -15.11
CA THR A 288 20.77 5.22 -16.28
C THR A 288 20.59 3.71 -16.11
N ILE A 289 20.05 3.03 -17.09
CA ILE A 289 19.95 1.57 -17.09
C ILE A 289 21.34 1.00 -17.37
N LYS A 290 21.98 0.41 -16.36
CA LYS A 290 23.32 -0.18 -16.47
C LYS A 290 23.29 -1.62 -16.95
N SER A 291 22.19 -2.32 -16.69
CA SER A 291 21.98 -3.70 -17.10
C SER A 291 20.51 -4.05 -17.10
N GLY A 292 20.07 -4.86 -18.05
CA GLY A 292 18.72 -5.36 -18.14
C GLY A 292 17.75 -4.40 -18.86
N LYS A 293 16.47 -4.49 -18.50
CA LYS A 293 15.39 -3.65 -19.01
C LYS A 293 14.64 -3.04 -17.84
N TYR A 294 14.23 -1.79 -17.98
CA TYR A 294 13.47 -1.09 -16.98
C TYR A 294 12.34 -0.32 -17.61
N THR A 295 11.16 -0.44 -17.01
CA THR A 295 9.95 0.28 -17.39
C THR A 295 9.66 1.30 -16.30
N ILE A 296 9.68 2.58 -16.61
CA ILE A 296 9.25 3.66 -15.72
C ILE A 296 7.76 3.95 -15.93
N ASP A 297 7.01 4.09 -14.83
CA ASP A 297 5.58 4.43 -14.80
C ASP A 297 5.37 5.83 -14.21
N ALA A 298 5.95 6.10 -13.05
CA ALA A 298 5.78 7.37 -12.37
C ALA A 298 6.91 7.64 -11.36
N MET A 299 6.99 8.88 -10.89
CA MET A 299 7.78 9.30 -9.74
C MET A 299 6.85 9.86 -8.65
N GLN A 300 7.25 9.68 -7.40
CA GLN A 300 6.60 10.27 -6.24
C GLN A 300 7.59 11.09 -5.44
#